data_4c0049da7c90ad34cc96f4fa762f9ef5
#
_entry.id   4c0049da7c90ad34cc96f4fa762f9ef5
#
_cell.length_a   1.000
_cell.length_b   1.000
_cell.length_c   1.000
_cell.angle_alpha   90.00
_cell.angle_beta   90.00
_cell.angle_gamma   90.00
#
_symmetry.space_group_name_H-M   'P 1'
#
loop_
_entity.id
_entity.type
_entity.pdbx_description
1 polymer ?
#
loop_
_entity_poly.entity_id
_entity_poly.type
_entity_poly.pdbx_seq_one_letter_code
_entity_poly.pdbx_strand_id
1 'polypeptide(L)'
;PTDVTVRITQCDAWARIAWLAADGLSDTEMGFVYRRKGDTEWLAVPDVEIEGGTFRAKLAGLDPETTYELKAFSDTDLSDMREFTTEAALQLPNAGFETWSTDRSDILYPYAADAPLAEQFWGSGNPGSMTLKKLVTTNEKDPRPGSEGQYCAQLKSQYVAFLGVGKFAAGNLFSGHYAETKGTDGIVNFSQPFTSRPVALHGWVKYNRGKMDYIKGSPMGMSFAKGDPDEGIIYMALGRWTAAEYGGTEQSPVQVYTRDTKTFFDPEGKDVI
;
A
#
# COMPACT_ATOMS: atom_id res chain seq x y z
N PRO A 1 -26.76 -25.59 -33.07
CA PRO A 1 -26.15 -24.63 -32.17
C PRO A 1 -27.26 -24.13 -31.25
N THR A 2 -27.24 -24.54 -29.99
CA THR A 2 -28.10 -23.97 -28.97
C THR A 2 -27.67 -22.53 -28.81
N ASP A 3 -28.57 -21.58 -29.16
CA ASP A 3 -28.37 -20.18 -28.83
C ASP A 3 -28.23 -20.09 -27.29
N VAL A 4 -27.02 -19.80 -26.84
CA VAL A 4 -26.75 -19.58 -25.43
C VAL A 4 -27.39 -18.25 -25.06
N THR A 5 -28.55 -18.29 -24.42
CA THR A 5 -29.31 -17.08 -24.04
C THR A 5 -28.68 -16.34 -22.87
N VAL A 6 -27.79 -16.98 -22.12
CA VAL A 6 -27.05 -16.41 -20.97
C VAL A 6 -25.56 -16.66 -21.11
N ARG A 7 -24.75 -15.61 -20.97
CA ARG A 7 -23.30 -15.70 -21.12
C ARG A 7 -22.56 -14.81 -20.12
N ILE A 8 -21.60 -15.38 -19.37
CA ILE A 8 -20.69 -14.60 -18.52
C ILE A 8 -19.70 -13.88 -19.43
N THR A 9 -19.71 -12.55 -19.39
CA THR A 9 -18.85 -11.67 -20.19
C THR A 9 -17.62 -11.20 -19.43
N GLN A 10 -17.71 -11.11 -18.08
CA GLN A 10 -16.61 -10.69 -17.22
C GLN A 10 -16.57 -11.56 -15.94
N CYS A 11 -15.37 -11.89 -15.51
CA CYS A 11 -15.09 -12.45 -14.18
C CYS A 11 -13.65 -12.09 -13.80
N ASP A 12 -13.49 -10.94 -13.13
CA ASP A 12 -12.19 -10.41 -12.69
C ASP A 12 -12.04 -10.69 -11.20
N ALA A 13 -11.32 -11.75 -10.89
CA ALA A 13 -11.08 -12.18 -9.52
C ALA A 13 -9.87 -11.44 -8.93
N TRP A 14 -10.07 -10.88 -7.74
CA TRP A 14 -9.05 -10.33 -6.85
C TRP A 14 -8.87 -11.26 -5.65
N ALA A 15 -8.10 -10.86 -4.65
CA ALA A 15 -7.86 -11.73 -3.50
C ALA A 15 -9.13 -12.09 -2.69
N ARG A 16 -10.09 -11.17 -2.57
CA ARG A 16 -11.29 -11.35 -1.73
C ARG A 16 -12.59 -10.93 -2.39
N ILE A 17 -12.51 -10.47 -3.63
CA ILE A 17 -13.66 -10.05 -4.42
C ILE A 17 -13.52 -10.52 -5.86
N ALA A 18 -14.65 -10.60 -6.57
CA ALA A 18 -14.68 -10.75 -8.01
C ALA A 18 -15.70 -9.79 -8.62
N TRP A 19 -15.35 -9.15 -9.74
CA TRP A 19 -16.25 -8.34 -10.54
C TRP A 19 -16.83 -9.20 -11.64
N LEU A 20 -18.15 -9.26 -11.67
CA LEU A 20 -18.90 -10.15 -12.55
C LEU A 20 -19.74 -9.33 -13.52
N ALA A 21 -19.83 -9.78 -14.77
CA ALA A 21 -20.82 -9.32 -15.73
C ALA A 21 -21.29 -10.46 -16.62
N ALA A 22 -22.54 -10.40 -17.05
CA ALA A 22 -23.13 -11.35 -17.97
C ALA A 22 -24.21 -10.67 -18.82
N ASP A 23 -24.49 -11.29 -19.94
CA ASP A 23 -25.64 -10.98 -20.80
C ASP A 23 -26.72 -12.06 -20.63
N GLY A 24 -27.98 -11.64 -20.63
CA GLY A 24 -29.17 -12.49 -20.53
C GLY A 24 -30.33 -11.91 -21.33
N LEU A 25 -31.53 -12.43 -21.10
CA LEU A 25 -32.73 -11.93 -21.75
C LEU A 25 -33.33 -10.75 -20.97
N SER A 26 -33.62 -9.64 -21.67
CA SER A 26 -34.32 -8.52 -21.07
C SER A 26 -35.68 -8.96 -20.47
N ASP A 27 -36.08 -8.28 -19.39
CA ASP A 27 -37.35 -8.50 -18.71
C ASP A 27 -37.51 -9.89 -18.02
N THR A 28 -36.40 -10.54 -17.71
CA THR A 28 -36.35 -11.79 -16.94
C THR A 28 -35.65 -11.59 -15.59
N GLU A 29 -35.83 -12.53 -14.66
CA GLU A 29 -35.01 -12.60 -13.44
C GLU A 29 -33.59 -13.01 -13.84
N MET A 30 -32.58 -12.21 -13.44
CA MET A 30 -31.18 -12.43 -13.78
C MET A 30 -30.28 -12.38 -12.54
N GLY A 31 -29.25 -13.19 -12.54
CA GLY A 31 -28.30 -13.19 -11.44
C GLY A 31 -27.15 -14.16 -11.63
N PHE A 32 -26.40 -14.32 -10.54
CA PHE A 32 -25.28 -15.23 -10.49
C PHE A 32 -25.40 -16.17 -9.30
N VAL A 33 -24.91 -17.39 -9.49
CA VAL A 33 -24.68 -18.34 -8.41
C VAL A 33 -23.24 -18.82 -8.44
N TYR A 34 -22.65 -19.00 -7.26
CA TYR A 34 -21.27 -19.42 -7.11
C TYR A 34 -21.12 -20.46 -6.02
N ARG A 35 -20.01 -21.18 -6.04
CA ARG A 35 -19.60 -22.07 -4.95
C ARG A 35 -18.08 -22.23 -4.96
N ARG A 36 -17.50 -22.61 -3.82
CA ARG A 36 -16.13 -23.10 -3.80
C ARG A 36 -16.06 -24.41 -4.60
N LYS A 37 -15.01 -24.60 -5.39
CA LYS A 37 -14.84 -25.83 -6.16
C LYS A 37 -14.76 -27.03 -5.23
N GLY A 38 -15.65 -27.99 -5.49
CA GLY A 38 -15.81 -29.21 -4.67
C GLY A 38 -16.96 -29.17 -3.67
N ASP A 39 -17.54 -27.98 -3.39
CA ASP A 39 -18.75 -27.87 -2.59
C ASP A 39 -19.98 -28.31 -3.40
N THR A 40 -21.02 -28.75 -2.71
CA THR A 40 -22.27 -29.18 -3.33
C THR A 40 -23.30 -28.07 -3.42
N GLU A 41 -23.25 -27.09 -2.51
CA GLU A 41 -24.23 -26.01 -2.40
C GLU A 41 -23.84 -24.81 -3.27
N TRP A 42 -24.80 -24.30 -4.02
CA TRP A 42 -24.68 -23.06 -4.77
C TRP A 42 -25.24 -21.91 -3.97
N LEU A 43 -24.51 -20.83 -3.85
CA LEU A 43 -24.87 -19.59 -3.16
C LEU A 43 -25.24 -18.51 -4.17
N ALA A 44 -26.29 -17.75 -3.90
CA ALA A 44 -26.63 -16.60 -4.74
C ALA A 44 -25.65 -15.44 -4.50
N VAL A 45 -25.28 -14.73 -5.57
CA VAL A 45 -24.53 -13.48 -5.46
C VAL A 45 -25.54 -12.37 -5.13
N PRO A 46 -25.31 -11.61 -4.04
CA PRO A 46 -26.18 -10.50 -3.68
C PRO A 46 -25.98 -9.28 -4.57
N ASP A 47 -26.88 -8.31 -4.47
CA ASP A 47 -26.75 -6.94 -5.03
C ASP A 47 -26.41 -6.93 -6.53
N VAL A 48 -27.18 -7.69 -7.33
CA VAL A 48 -27.03 -7.71 -8.79
C VAL A 48 -27.69 -6.47 -9.38
N GLU A 49 -26.91 -5.71 -10.15
CA GLU A 49 -27.36 -4.56 -10.92
C GLU A 49 -27.76 -5.03 -12.32
N ILE A 50 -28.99 -4.69 -12.76
CA ILE A 50 -29.53 -5.12 -14.05
C ILE A 50 -29.83 -3.87 -14.90
N GLU A 51 -29.31 -3.86 -16.12
CA GLU A 51 -29.55 -2.81 -17.10
C GLU A 51 -29.90 -3.46 -18.47
N GLY A 52 -31.18 -3.50 -18.79
CA GLY A 52 -31.67 -4.21 -19.97
C GLY A 52 -31.36 -5.71 -19.91
N GLY A 53 -30.65 -6.21 -20.93
CA GLY A 53 -30.20 -7.61 -20.98
C GLY A 53 -28.78 -7.85 -20.38
N THR A 54 -28.16 -6.84 -19.79
CA THR A 54 -26.83 -6.97 -19.13
C THR A 54 -27.00 -6.86 -17.63
N PHE A 55 -26.27 -7.68 -16.90
CA PHE A 55 -26.26 -7.64 -15.43
C PHE A 55 -24.86 -7.78 -14.85
N ARG A 56 -24.63 -7.14 -13.71
CA ARG A 56 -23.33 -7.02 -13.06
C ARG A 56 -23.45 -7.22 -11.57
N ALA A 57 -22.39 -7.70 -10.95
CA ALA A 57 -22.29 -7.81 -9.50
C ALA A 57 -20.86 -7.72 -9.01
N LYS A 58 -20.71 -7.31 -7.74
CA LYS A 58 -19.47 -7.44 -6.98
C LYS A 58 -19.63 -8.59 -5.98
N LEU A 59 -19.04 -9.72 -6.29
CA LEU A 59 -18.97 -10.84 -5.34
C LEU A 59 -17.86 -10.56 -4.33
N ALA A 60 -18.20 -10.50 -3.05
CA ALA A 60 -17.26 -10.22 -1.95
C ALA A 60 -17.21 -11.37 -0.95
N GLY A 61 -16.24 -11.34 -0.01
CA GLY A 61 -16.09 -12.35 1.03
C GLY A 61 -15.43 -13.64 0.57
N LEU A 62 -14.74 -13.61 -0.56
CA LEU A 62 -13.99 -14.75 -1.06
C LEU A 62 -12.72 -15.01 -0.24
N ASP A 63 -12.30 -16.28 -0.18
CA ASP A 63 -11.01 -16.66 0.37
C ASP A 63 -9.92 -16.49 -0.70
N PRO A 64 -8.71 -15.99 -0.34
CA PRO A 64 -7.58 -15.92 -1.25
C PRO A 64 -7.12 -17.30 -1.73
N GLU A 65 -6.45 -17.33 -2.90
CA GLU A 65 -5.86 -18.52 -3.50
C GLU A 65 -6.82 -19.71 -3.58
N THR A 66 -8.12 -19.40 -3.76
CA THR A 66 -9.19 -20.36 -3.73
C THR A 66 -9.93 -20.41 -5.07
N THR A 67 -10.15 -21.60 -5.59
CA THR A 67 -10.90 -21.79 -6.82
C THR A 67 -12.39 -21.87 -6.53
N TYR A 68 -13.15 -21.12 -7.32
CA TYR A 68 -14.61 -21.07 -7.30
C TYR A 68 -15.18 -21.44 -8.66
N GLU A 69 -16.42 -21.89 -8.64
CA GLU A 69 -17.25 -22.14 -9.80
C GLU A 69 -18.38 -21.10 -9.83
N LEU A 70 -18.65 -20.55 -11.01
CA LEU A 70 -19.63 -19.48 -11.24
C LEU A 70 -20.56 -19.88 -12.39
N LYS A 71 -21.85 -19.59 -12.23
CA LYS A 71 -22.84 -19.58 -13.30
C LYS A 71 -23.64 -18.30 -13.26
N ALA A 72 -24.06 -17.84 -14.42
CA ALA A 72 -25.07 -16.81 -14.57
C ALA A 72 -26.41 -17.46 -14.93
N PHE A 73 -27.50 -16.86 -14.55
CA PHE A 73 -28.85 -17.30 -14.94
C PHE A 73 -29.71 -16.14 -15.45
N SER A 74 -30.66 -16.49 -16.34
CA SER A 74 -31.71 -15.60 -16.82
C SER A 74 -32.96 -16.43 -16.93
N ASP A 75 -33.92 -16.20 -16.03
CA ASP A 75 -35.09 -17.07 -15.80
C ASP A 75 -34.64 -18.51 -15.49
N THR A 76 -34.97 -19.47 -16.33
CA THR A 76 -34.59 -20.88 -16.20
C THR A 76 -33.28 -21.25 -16.91
N ASP A 77 -32.77 -20.37 -17.75
CA ASP A 77 -31.55 -20.60 -18.52
C ASP A 77 -30.30 -20.35 -17.69
N LEU A 78 -29.31 -21.22 -17.86
CA LEU A 78 -28.00 -21.13 -17.19
C LEU A 78 -26.88 -20.96 -18.22
N SER A 79 -25.88 -20.15 -17.87
CA SER A 79 -24.66 -20.09 -18.63
C SER A 79 -23.83 -21.38 -18.47
N ASP A 80 -22.82 -21.54 -19.35
CA ASP A 80 -21.73 -22.47 -19.07
C ASP A 80 -21.09 -22.12 -17.72
N MET A 81 -20.60 -23.16 -17.04
CA MET A 81 -19.87 -23.00 -15.79
C MET A 81 -18.50 -22.36 -16.07
N ARG A 82 -18.16 -21.31 -15.33
CA ARG A 82 -16.86 -20.68 -15.36
C ARG A 82 -16.12 -20.90 -14.04
N GLU A 83 -14.92 -21.46 -14.13
CA GLU A 83 -14.00 -21.51 -12.99
C GLU A 83 -13.16 -20.23 -12.93
N PHE A 84 -12.88 -19.75 -11.72
CA PHE A 84 -11.92 -18.70 -11.44
C PHE A 84 -11.20 -18.97 -10.13
N THR A 85 -9.97 -18.47 -10.01
CA THR A 85 -9.18 -18.59 -8.79
C THR A 85 -8.84 -17.18 -8.29
N THR A 86 -9.08 -16.94 -7.01
CA THR A 86 -8.74 -15.66 -6.36
C THR A 86 -7.22 -15.49 -6.25
N GLU A 87 -6.75 -14.24 -6.29
CA GLU A 87 -5.36 -13.89 -6.10
C GLU A 87 -4.90 -14.14 -4.65
N ALA A 88 -3.58 -14.21 -4.42
CA ALA A 88 -3.02 -14.22 -3.07
C ALA A 88 -3.31 -12.88 -2.35
N ALA A 89 -3.63 -12.95 -1.06
CA ALA A 89 -3.75 -11.77 -0.22
C ALA A 89 -2.39 -11.39 0.35
N LEU A 90 -1.59 -10.69 -0.44
CA LEU A 90 -0.26 -10.26 -0.02
C LEU A 90 -0.37 -9.27 1.16
N GLN A 91 0.52 -9.45 2.13
CA GLN A 91 0.73 -8.54 3.23
C GLN A 91 2.07 -7.81 3.04
N LEU A 92 2.17 -6.61 3.61
CA LEU A 92 3.44 -5.87 3.61
C LEU A 92 4.46 -6.63 4.46
N PRO A 93 5.70 -6.80 3.99
CA PRO A 93 6.76 -7.38 4.80
C PRO A 93 6.94 -6.60 6.11
N ASN A 94 7.16 -7.31 7.21
CA ASN A 94 7.31 -6.71 8.55
C ASN A 94 6.26 -5.64 8.90
N ALA A 95 5.00 -5.85 8.51
CA ALA A 95 3.91 -4.88 8.70
C ALA A 95 3.64 -4.56 10.19
N GLY A 96 4.01 -5.46 11.11
CA GLY A 96 3.93 -5.24 12.56
C GLY A 96 5.13 -4.52 13.14
N PHE A 97 6.19 -4.27 12.37
CA PHE A 97 7.45 -3.64 12.81
C PHE A 97 8.12 -4.37 13.99
N GLU A 98 8.04 -5.70 14.00
CA GLU A 98 8.64 -6.53 15.04
C GLU A 98 10.11 -6.87 14.76
N THR A 99 10.52 -6.86 13.49
CA THR A 99 11.85 -7.26 13.05
C THR A 99 12.72 -6.04 12.74
N TRP A 100 13.85 -5.94 13.44
CA TRP A 100 14.81 -4.85 13.29
C TRP A 100 16.22 -5.38 13.29
N SER A 101 17.11 -4.69 12.60
CA SER A 101 18.54 -4.97 12.60
C SER A 101 19.37 -3.69 12.67
N THR A 102 20.62 -3.85 13.10
CA THR A 102 21.59 -2.75 13.18
C THR A 102 22.83 -3.13 12.40
N ASP A 103 23.33 -2.24 11.56
CA ASP A 103 24.58 -2.44 10.85
C ASP A 103 25.83 -2.04 11.70
N ARG A 104 27.01 -2.16 11.11
CA ARG A 104 28.28 -1.79 11.76
C ARG A 104 28.44 -0.30 12.07
N SER A 105 27.56 0.53 11.52
CA SER A 105 27.53 1.99 11.72
C SER A 105 26.48 2.41 12.72
N ASP A 106 25.87 1.47 13.42
CA ASP A 106 24.73 1.65 14.35
C ASP A 106 23.48 2.19 13.70
N ILE A 107 23.33 2.04 12.37
CA ILE A 107 22.11 2.41 11.65
C ILE A 107 21.07 1.31 11.89
N LEU A 108 19.91 1.72 12.40
CA LEU A 108 18.79 0.83 12.66
C LEU A 108 17.89 0.73 11.43
N TYR A 109 17.62 -0.49 11.01
CA TYR A 109 16.77 -0.84 9.85
C TYR A 109 15.56 -1.66 10.27
N PRO A 110 14.36 -1.42 9.70
CA PRO A 110 13.13 -2.14 10.02
C PRO A 110 12.99 -3.44 9.20
N TYR A 111 14.03 -4.27 9.19
CA TYR A 111 14.10 -5.60 8.58
C TYR A 111 15.25 -6.42 9.19
N ALA A 112 15.28 -7.73 8.94
CA ALA A 112 16.32 -8.61 9.41
C ALA A 112 17.67 -8.33 8.72
N ALA A 113 18.78 -8.55 9.43
CA ALA A 113 20.14 -8.26 8.93
C ALA A 113 20.51 -9.05 7.66
N ASP A 114 19.92 -10.23 7.50
CA ASP A 114 20.12 -11.15 6.39
C ASP A 114 18.93 -11.15 5.39
N ALA A 115 18.02 -10.20 5.56
CA ALA A 115 16.86 -10.08 4.69
C ALA A 115 17.29 -9.87 3.24
N PRO A 116 16.77 -10.66 2.29
CA PRO A 116 17.00 -10.42 0.87
C PRO A 116 16.41 -9.06 0.47
N LEU A 117 16.92 -8.47 -0.60
CA LEU A 117 16.52 -7.12 -1.03
C LEU A 117 14.99 -6.96 -1.19
N ALA A 118 14.31 -8.02 -1.64
CA ALA A 118 12.84 -8.02 -1.79
C ALA A 118 12.08 -7.90 -0.46
N GLU A 119 12.70 -8.28 0.66
CA GLU A 119 12.13 -8.19 2.01
C GLU A 119 12.56 -6.91 2.75
N GLN A 120 13.56 -6.18 2.24
CA GLN A 120 13.96 -4.86 2.73
C GLN A 120 12.95 -3.80 2.27
N PHE A 121 11.69 -4.01 2.64
CA PHE A 121 10.57 -3.21 2.14
C PHE A 121 10.58 -1.77 2.66
N TRP A 122 11.00 -1.58 3.92
CA TRP A 122 10.90 -0.31 4.63
C TRP A 122 12.22 0.44 4.68
N GLY A 123 12.22 1.68 4.21
CA GLY A 123 13.30 2.63 4.37
C GLY A 123 12.99 3.72 5.38
N SER A 124 14.03 4.41 5.84
CA SER A 124 13.92 5.56 6.73
C SER A 124 15.04 6.58 6.50
N GLY A 125 14.94 7.73 7.16
CA GLY A 125 15.99 8.76 7.16
C GLY A 125 17.18 8.44 8.07
N ASN A 126 17.20 7.29 8.74
CA ASN A 126 18.28 6.91 9.66
C ASN A 126 19.69 6.97 9.05
N PRO A 127 19.95 6.48 7.82
CA PRO A 127 21.29 6.57 7.23
C PRO A 127 21.79 8.02 7.12
N GLY A 128 20.92 8.96 6.77
CA GLY A 128 21.25 10.38 6.70
C GLY A 128 21.46 11.01 8.08
N SER A 129 20.58 10.75 9.04
CA SER A 129 20.63 11.34 10.36
C SER A 129 21.74 10.73 11.25
N MET A 130 22.14 9.48 10.99
CA MET A 130 23.23 8.81 11.71
C MET A 130 24.61 9.39 11.36
N THR A 131 24.77 10.16 10.30
CA THR A 131 25.97 10.96 10.09
C THR A 131 26.23 11.93 11.26
N LEU A 132 25.17 12.29 11.99
CA LEU A 132 25.20 13.12 13.21
C LEU A 132 24.82 12.34 14.48
N LYS A 133 24.93 11.00 14.43
CA LYS A 133 24.66 10.10 15.55
C LYS A 133 23.24 10.21 16.14
N LYS A 134 22.23 10.39 15.26
CA LYS A 134 20.83 10.44 15.65
C LYS A 134 20.00 9.47 14.81
N LEU A 135 19.12 8.74 15.46
CA LEU A 135 18.08 7.93 14.82
C LEU A 135 16.77 8.71 14.86
N VAL A 136 16.09 8.82 13.74
CA VAL A 136 14.77 9.46 13.61
C VAL A 136 13.62 8.45 13.47
N THR A 137 13.98 7.18 13.29
CA THR A 137 13.07 6.04 13.22
C THR A 137 13.65 4.92 14.07
N THR A 138 12.92 4.49 15.08
CA THR A 138 13.36 3.49 16.05
C THR A 138 12.27 2.45 16.31
N ASN A 139 12.65 1.34 16.92
CA ASN A 139 11.73 0.40 17.51
C ASN A 139 11.51 0.73 18.99
N GLU A 140 10.26 0.84 19.38
CA GLU A 140 9.89 1.09 20.78
C GLU A 140 9.10 -0.07 21.35
N LYS A 141 9.30 -0.33 22.64
CA LYS A 141 8.53 -1.34 23.40
C LYS A 141 7.19 -0.75 23.89
N ASP A 142 6.41 -0.24 22.96
CA ASP A 142 5.09 0.33 23.23
C ASP A 142 4.10 -0.18 22.17
N PRO A 143 3.88 -1.52 22.10
CA PRO A 143 2.98 -2.10 21.13
C PRO A 143 1.54 -1.69 21.40
N ARG A 144 0.69 -1.85 20.39
CA ARG A 144 -0.75 -1.62 20.55
C ARG A 144 -1.31 -2.53 21.68
N PRO A 145 -2.09 -1.99 22.62
CA PRO A 145 -2.73 -2.80 23.65
C PRO A 145 -3.56 -3.96 23.04
N GLY A 146 -3.31 -5.17 23.55
CA GLY A 146 -3.98 -6.38 23.07
C GLY A 146 -3.42 -6.96 21.76
N SER A 147 -2.29 -6.45 21.22
CA SER A 147 -1.55 -7.14 20.17
C SER A 147 -0.59 -8.18 20.77
N GLU A 148 -0.20 -9.16 19.95
CA GLU A 148 0.83 -10.15 20.31
C GLU A 148 2.26 -9.64 20.13
N GLY A 149 2.41 -8.47 19.46
CA GLY A 149 3.69 -7.85 19.18
C GLY A 149 4.38 -7.26 20.42
N GLN A 150 5.67 -7.00 20.30
CA GLN A 150 6.48 -6.40 21.37
C GLN A 150 6.92 -4.98 21.03
N TYR A 151 6.89 -4.61 19.75
CA TYR A 151 7.42 -3.35 19.26
C TYR A 151 6.40 -2.56 18.44
N CYS A 152 6.70 -1.29 18.28
CA CYS A 152 6.12 -0.43 17.25
C CYS A 152 7.25 0.38 16.57
N ALA A 153 7.00 0.90 15.40
CA ALA A 153 7.89 1.87 14.78
C ALA A 153 7.62 3.26 15.38
N GLN A 154 8.61 3.86 16.01
CA GLN A 154 8.55 5.25 16.47
C GLN A 154 9.22 6.17 15.46
N LEU A 155 8.50 7.18 15.02
CA LEU A 155 9.00 8.24 14.15
C LEU A 155 9.13 9.53 14.95
N LYS A 156 10.34 10.06 15.08
CA LYS A 156 10.62 11.26 15.88
C LYS A 156 11.48 12.23 15.11
N SER A 157 10.87 13.32 14.68
CA SER A 157 11.58 14.44 14.06
C SER A 157 12.54 15.10 15.06
N GLN A 158 13.74 15.45 14.61
CA GLN A 158 14.78 16.02 15.46
C GLN A 158 15.57 17.09 14.70
N TYR A 159 15.98 18.13 15.42
CA TYR A 159 17.02 19.02 14.93
C TYR A 159 18.39 18.42 15.25
N VAL A 160 19.18 18.17 14.22
CA VAL A 160 20.53 17.61 14.33
C VAL A 160 21.55 18.67 13.94
N ALA A 161 22.55 18.91 14.80
CA ALA A 161 23.56 19.93 14.57
C ALA A 161 24.96 19.43 14.98
N PHE A 162 25.97 19.84 14.21
CA PHE A 162 27.38 19.62 14.51
C PHE A 162 28.18 20.86 14.10
N LEU A 163 29.02 21.35 15.02
CA LEU A 163 29.87 22.54 14.84
C LEU A 163 29.12 23.76 14.25
N GLY A 164 27.91 24.03 14.73
CA GLY A 164 27.09 25.17 14.31
C GLY A 164 26.35 24.99 12.99
N VAL A 165 26.55 23.89 12.29
CA VAL A 165 25.76 23.52 11.11
C VAL A 165 24.70 22.51 11.54
N GLY A 166 23.44 22.89 11.40
CA GLY A 166 22.34 22.02 11.79
C GLY A 166 21.29 21.90 10.70
N LYS A 167 20.58 20.78 10.73
CA LYS A 167 19.45 20.49 9.88
C LYS A 167 18.36 19.75 10.65
N PHE A 168 17.13 20.04 10.27
CA PHE A 168 15.99 19.29 10.71
C PHE A 168 15.94 17.93 9.98
N ALA A 169 15.85 16.85 10.73
CA ALA A 169 15.66 15.51 10.23
C ALA A 169 14.27 15.02 10.63
N ALA A 170 13.40 14.86 9.67
CA ALA A 170 12.05 14.34 9.89
C ALA A 170 12.08 12.87 10.26
N GLY A 171 11.30 12.47 11.28
CA GLY A 171 10.98 11.08 11.53
C GLY A 171 10.13 10.55 10.39
N ASN A 172 10.61 9.54 9.68
CA ASN A 172 9.94 9.01 8.50
C ASN A 172 10.14 7.50 8.37
N LEU A 173 9.18 6.88 7.73
CA LEU A 173 9.21 5.48 7.33
C LEU A 173 8.45 5.37 6.02
N PHE A 174 9.02 4.70 5.04
CA PHE A 174 8.45 4.61 3.70
C PHE A 174 8.79 3.27 3.03
N SER A 175 7.99 2.86 2.08
CA SER A 175 8.36 1.76 1.19
C SER A 175 9.47 2.24 0.24
N GLY A 176 10.62 1.58 0.28
CA GLY A 176 11.80 1.98 -0.48
C GLY A 176 13.07 1.99 0.36
N HIS A 177 14.08 2.72 -0.08
CA HIS A 177 15.37 2.76 0.59
C HIS A 177 16.04 4.14 0.52
N TYR A 178 16.90 4.39 1.48
CA TYR A 178 17.79 5.56 1.47
C TYR A 178 18.92 5.32 0.47
N ALA A 179 19.09 6.21 -0.51
CA ALA A 179 20.09 6.05 -1.55
C ALA A 179 21.44 6.66 -1.17
N GLU A 180 21.48 7.96 -0.87
CA GLU A 180 22.71 8.65 -0.52
C GLU A 180 22.49 9.97 0.24
N THR A 181 23.58 10.49 0.83
CA THR A 181 23.63 11.84 1.39
C THR A 181 24.43 12.76 0.49
N LYS A 182 23.86 13.89 0.06
CA LYS A 182 24.56 14.97 -0.66
C LYS A 182 24.67 16.22 0.21
N GLY A 183 25.83 16.42 0.82
CA GLY A 183 26.01 17.49 1.80
C GLY A 183 25.17 17.27 3.05
N THR A 184 24.12 18.09 3.25
CA THR A 184 23.14 17.94 4.33
C THR A 184 21.80 17.38 3.86
N ASP A 185 21.68 16.99 2.60
CA ASP A 185 20.44 16.59 1.97
C ASP A 185 20.45 15.10 1.66
N GLY A 186 19.30 14.45 1.80
CA GLY A 186 19.12 13.04 1.51
C GLY A 186 18.54 12.81 0.12
N ILE A 187 18.96 11.72 -0.51
CA ILE A 187 18.29 11.13 -1.65
C ILE A 187 17.69 9.81 -1.20
N VAL A 188 16.42 9.64 -1.45
CA VAL A 188 15.66 8.44 -1.14
C VAL A 188 14.96 7.92 -2.39
N ASN A 189 14.83 6.63 -2.51
CA ASN A 189 14.07 6.00 -3.57
C ASN A 189 12.83 5.37 -2.95
N PHE A 190 11.67 5.90 -3.29
CA PHE A 190 10.37 5.45 -2.82
C PHE A 190 9.80 4.35 -3.71
N SER A 191 8.79 3.72 -3.18
CA SER A 191 8.04 2.61 -3.74
C SER A 191 8.75 1.27 -3.58
N GLN A 192 7.96 0.23 -3.63
CA GLN A 192 8.37 -1.17 -3.67
C GLN A 192 7.35 -1.92 -4.53
N PRO A 193 7.75 -2.97 -5.27
CA PRO A 193 6.82 -3.77 -6.05
C PRO A 193 5.71 -4.33 -5.18
N PHE A 194 4.47 -4.15 -5.63
CA PHE A 194 3.30 -4.70 -4.98
C PHE A 194 2.30 -5.14 -6.04
N THR A 195 2.07 -6.44 -6.16
CA THR A 195 1.30 -7.03 -7.26
C THR A 195 -0.13 -7.39 -6.87
N SER A 196 -0.50 -7.29 -5.59
CA SER A 196 -1.87 -7.49 -5.14
C SER A 196 -2.72 -6.23 -5.29
N ARG A 197 -4.03 -6.38 -5.27
CA ARG A 197 -5.01 -5.30 -5.40
C ARG A 197 -5.66 -5.04 -4.03
N PRO A 198 -5.08 -4.18 -3.18
CA PRO A 198 -5.61 -3.93 -1.85
C PRO A 198 -6.91 -3.13 -1.94
N VAL A 199 -7.84 -3.42 -1.05
CA VAL A 199 -9.09 -2.63 -0.90
C VAL A 199 -8.96 -1.57 0.19
N ALA A 200 -8.02 -1.74 1.12
CA ALA A 200 -7.77 -0.80 2.21
C ALA A 200 -6.38 -1.00 2.84
N LEU A 201 -5.85 0.06 3.42
CA LEU A 201 -4.74 0.03 4.37
C LEU A 201 -5.31 0.19 5.79
N HIS A 202 -5.05 -0.79 6.65
CA HIS A 202 -5.40 -0.71 8.07
C HIS A 202 -4.12 -0.60 8.90
N GLY A 203 -4.14 0.29 9.89
CA GLY A 203 -3.03 0.48 10.80
C GLY A 203 -3.47 1.08 12.13
N TRP A 204 -2.55 1.10 13.08
CA TRP A 204 -2.76 1.68 14.40
C TRP A 204 -1.70 2.72 14.65
N VAL A 205 -2.11 3.87 15.10
CA VAL A 205 -1.26 5.03 15.32
C VAL A 205 -1.48 5.60 16.71
N LYS A 206 -0.37 5.89 17.39
CA LYS A 206 -0.35 6.70 18.59
C LYS A 206 0.42 7.98 18.26
N TYR A 207 -0.26 9.11 18.25
CA TYR A 207 0.33 10.36 17.80
C TYR A 207 0.33 11.40 18.92
N ASN A 208 1.53 11.88 19.25
CA ASN A 208 1.74 13.00 20.13
C ASN A 208 2.09 14.24 19.30
N ARG A 209 1.14 15.11 19.10
CA ARG A 209 1.31 16.32 18.31
C ARG A 209 2.29 17.27 18.98
N GLY A 210 3.40 17.57 18.30
CA GLY A 210 4.37 18.56 18.70
C GLY A 210 3.96 19.98 18.31
N LYS A 211 4.86 20.93 18.58
CA LYS A 211 4.78 22.30 18.09
C LYS A 211 5.95 22.58 17.17
N MET A 212 5.73 23.37 16.13
CA MET A 212 6.79 23.83 15.24
C MET A 212 7.72 24.78 15.99
N ASP A 213 8.92 24.34 16.29
CA ASP A 213 9.96 25.13 16.94
C ASP A 213 11.13 25.48 15.99
N TYR A 214 11.23 24.79 14.85
CA TYR A 214 12.20 25.04 13.82
C TYR A 214 11.48 25.17 12.45
N ILE A 215 11.67 26.33 11.80
CA ILE A 215 11.10 26.62 10.47
C ILE A 215 12.21 27.20 9.61
N LYS A 216 12.41 26.62 8.41
CA LYS A 216 13.33 27.15 7.42
C LYS A 216 12.69 27.13 6.04
N GLY A 217 12.44 28.33 5.50
CA GLY A 217 11.78 28.51 4.21
C GLY A 217 10.26 28.42 4.30
N SER A 218 9.61 28.46 3.15
CA SER A 218 8.17 28.29 2.96
C SER A 218 7.94 27.23 1.90
N PRO A 219 8.06 25.95 2.23
CA PRO A 219 7.88 24.90 1.25
C PRO A 219 6.44 24.92 0.72
N MET A 220 6.29 24.74 -0.59
CA MET A 220 4.99 24.67 -1.27
C MET A 220 4.09 25.90 -1.07
N GLY A 221 4.68 27.09 -0.78
CA GLY A 221 3.92 28.32 -0.56
C GLY A 221 3.13 28.40 0.73
N MET A 222 3.26 27.41 1.62
CA MET A 222 2.60 27.41 2.94
C MET A 222 3.33 28.32 3.93
N SER A 223 2.57 29.00 4.78
CA SER A 223 3.08 29.83 5.85
C SER A 223 2.88 29.15 7.20
N PHE A 224 3.97 29.04 7.97
CA PHE A 224 3.96 28.49 9.32
C PHE A 224 4.53 29.49 10.32
N ALA A 225 4.01 29.47 11.55
CA ALA A 225 4.54 30.25 12.65
C ALA A 225 5.15 29.34 13.73
N LYS A 226 6.13 29.88 14.46
CA LYS A 226 6.69 29.18 15.62
C LYS A 226 5.61 29.00 16.68
N GLY A 227 5.43 27.76 17.14
CA GLY A 227 4.39 27.36 18.07
C GLY A 227 3.12 26.80 17.43
N ASP A 228 3.00 26.88 16.10
CA ASP A 228 1.95 26.17 15.37
C ASP A 228 2.04 24.67 15.65
N PRO A 229 0.92 23.96 15.66
CA PRO A 229 0.93 22.54 15.84
C PRO A 229 1.57 21.84 14.63
N ASP A 230 2.48 20.88 14.89
CA ASP A 230 3.04 20.00 13.86
C ASP A 230 2.03 18.93 13.44
N GLU A 231 2.14 18.43 12.23
CA GLU A 231 1.25 17.39 11.70
C GLU A 231 2.03 16.23 11.12
N GLY A 232 1.60 15.01 11.48
CA GLY A 232 2.07 13.78 10.87
C GLY A 232 1.14 13.37 9.72
N ILE A 233 1.71 12.83 8.66
CA ILE A 233 0.96 12.34 7.49
C ILE A 233 1.25 10.85 7.33
N ILE A 234 0.19 10.06 7.15
CA ILE A 234 0.27 8.64 6.76
C ILE A 234 -0.60 8.48 5.52
N TYR A 235 -0.02 7.97 4.46
CA TYR A 235 -0.76 7.69 3.24
C TYR A 235 -0.22 6.45 2.53
N MET A 236 -1.01 5.88 1.66
CA MET A 236 -0.65 4.83 0.72
C MET A 236 -1.05 5.30 -0.68
N ALA A 237 -0.19 5.06 -1.63
CA ALA A 237 -0.49 5.24 -3.04
C ALA A 237 -0.01 4.00 -3.82
N LEU A 238 -0.79 3.60 -4.80
CA LEU A 238 -0.39 2.64 -5.81
C LEU A 238 -0.17 3.37 -7.13
N GLY A 239 0.82 2.97 -7.89
CA GLY A 239 1.12 3.63 -9.15
C GLY A 239 1.94 2.77 -10.09
N ARG A 240 2.11 3.27 -11.32
CA ARG A 240 2.87 2.64 -12.41
C ARG A 240 4.15 3.41 -12.67
N TRP A 241 4.96 3.59 -11.64
CA TRP A 241 6.22 4.33 -11.73
C TRP A 241 7.33 3.48 -12.33
N THR A 242 8.20 4.10 -13.14
CA THR A 242 9.40 3.46 -13.71
C THR A 242 10.66 4.22 -13.32
N ALA A 243 11.78 3.51 -13.17
CA ALA A 243 13.07 4.13 -12.86
C ALA A 243 13.52 5.10 -13.96
N ALA A 244 13.21 4.81 -15.23
CA ALA A 244 13.55 5.64 -16.36
C ALA A 244 12.87 7.02 -16.31
N GLU A 245 11.66 7.10 -15.76
CA GLU A 245 10.88 8.34 -15.69
C GLU A 245 11.12 9.10 -14.38
N TYR A 246 11.31 8.38 -13.27
CA TYR A 246 11.40 8.95 -11.93
C TYR A 246 12.80 8.88 -11.30
N GLY A 247 13.81 8.36 -12.01
CA GLY A 247 15.22 8.46 -11.64
C GLY A 247 15.71 7.54 -10.52
N GLY A 248 14.86 6.68 -9.97
CA GLY A 248 15.22 5.73 -8.92
C GLY A 248 15.84 4.43 -9.46
N THR A 249 15.53 3.32 -8.82
CA THR A 249 15.95 1.97 -9.23
C THR A 249 14.75 1.17 -9.73
N GLU A 250 14.96 0.03 -10.38
CA GLU A 250 13.87 -0.85 -10.80
C GLU A 250 12.98 -1.28 -9.63
N GLN A 251 13.58 -1.51 -8.46
CA GLN A 251 12.85 -1.90 -7.25
C GLN A 251 12.19 -0.71 -6.55
N SER A 252 12.80 0.47 -6.58
CA SER A 252 12.29 1.68 -5.94
C SER A 252 12.40 2.85 -6.92
N PRO A 253 11.43 2.96 -7.85
CA PRO A 253 11.56 3.79 -9.03
C PRO A 253 11.46 5.30 -8.78
N VAL A 254 10.86 5.75 -7.68
CA VAL A 254 10.60 7.18 -7.44
C VAL A 254 11.71 7.78 -6.60
N GLN A 255 12.65 8.48 -7.25
CA GLN A 255 13.71 9.17 -6.54
C GLN A 255 13.25 10.54 -6.05
N VAL A 256 13.46 10.79 -4.77
CA VAL A 256 13.20 12.08 -4.12
C VAL A 256 14.50 12.65 -3.58
N TYR A 257 14.81 13.86 -3.98
CA TYR A 257 15.93 14.63 -3.45
C TYR A 257 15.40 15.73 -2.55
N THR A 258 15.71 15.70 -1.28
CA THR A 258 15.11 16.60 -0.27
C THR A 258 15.41 18.09 -0.49
N ARG A 259 16.39 18.43 -1.34
CA ARG A 259 16.71 19.80 -1.75
C ARG A 259 15.90 20.25 -2.96
N ASP A 260 15.43 19.33 -3.80
CA ASP A 260 14.71 19.65 -5.04
C ASP A 260 13.24 19.25 -4.91
N THR A 261 12.39 20.21 -4.61
CA THR A 261 10.95 20.00 -4.42
C THR A 261 10.23 19.48 -5.67
N LYS A 262 10.83 19.60 -6.87
CA LYS A 262 10.27 19.05 -8.10
C LYS A 262 10.31 17.52 -8.13
N THR A 263 11.16 16.91 -7.30
CA THR A 263 11.26 15.46 -7.17
C THR A 263 10.31 14.90 -6.09
N PHE A 264 9.61 15.78 -5.37
CA PHE A 264 8.70 15.31 -4.31
C PHE A 264 7.55 14.51 -4.89
N PHE A 265 7.18 13.47 -4.17
CA PHE A 265 6.08 12.61 -4.56
C PHE A 265 4.77 13.41 -4.61
N ASP A 266 4.07 13.28 -5.73
CA ASP A 266 2.75 13.87 -5.94
C ASP A 266 1.69 12.76 -5.84
N PRO A 267 0.84 12.76 -4.79
CA PRO A 267 -0.21 11.75 -4.63
C PRO A 267 -1.32 11.87 -5.69
N GLU A 268 -1.41 13.01 -6.40
CA GLU A 268 -2.34 13.23 -7.51
C GLU A 268 -1.65 13.11 -8.88
N GLY A 269 -0.41 12.61 -8.89
CA GLY A 269 0.38 12.46 -10.11
C GLY A 269 -0.26 11.51 -11.11
N LYS A 270 0.04 11.70 -12.40
CA LYS A 270 -0.55 10.97 -13.54
C LYS A 270 -0.40 9.44 -13.47
N ASP A 271 0.59 8.94 -12.75
CA ASP A 271 0.90 7.51 -12.65
C ASP A 271 0.38 6.87 -11.36
N VAL A 272 -0.36 7.61 -10.53
CA VAL A 272 -1.13 7.09 -9.40
C VAL A 272 -2.41 6.44 -9.93
N ILE A 273 -2.76 5.24 -9.40
CA ILE A 273 -3.94 4.45 -9.78
C ILE A 273 -4.98 4.44 -8.66
#